data_4c4649b354311f44b621c0561096b3fc
#
_entry.id   4c4649b354311f44b621c0561096b3fc
#
_cell.length_a   1.000
_cell.length_b   1.000
_cell.length_c   1.000
_cell.angle_alpha   90.00
_cell.angle_beta   90.00
_cell.angle_gamma   90.00
#
_symmetry.space_group_name_H-M   'P 1'
#
loop_
_entity.id
_entity.type
_entity.pdbx_description
1 polymer ?
#
loop_
_entity_poly.entity_id
_entity_poly.type
_entity_poly.pdbx_seq_one_letter_code
_entity_poly.pdbx_strand_id
1 'polypeptide(L)'
;GRGLGITGGTADKLESIVGYDVDIPLERAINQVKDIGVCLISQSKDIAIADKKMYALRDTTATVESIDLIASSIMSKKIASGADKILLDVTVGSGAFMKTLEDAKKLASTVVNIGKLANIETRAIITSMSEPLGRSVGNALEVKEVISFLLSDDETLFSDSLKDLREVVFMISAYMIKMAGCGDDIE
;
A
#
# COMPACT_ATOMS: atom_id res chain seq x y z
N GLY A 1 2.17 -6.85 -2.77
CA GLY A 1 1.36 -7.91 -3.35
C GLY A 1 1.61 -8.14 -4.82
N ARG A 2 1.10 -9.22 -5.35
CA ARG A 2 1.08 -9.53 -6.79
C ARG A 2 -0.07 -8.81 -7.49
N GLY A 3 0.05 -8.62 -8.78
CA GLY A 3 -1.02 -8.05 -9.61
C GLY A 3 -2.26 -8.93 -9.66
N LEU A 4 -3.40 -8.31 -9.92
CA LEU A 4 -4.67 -8.97 -10.17
C LEU A 4 -5.23 -8.50 -11.52
N GLY A 5 -5.68 -9.42 -12.33
CA GLY A 5 -6.21 -9.11 -13.65
C GLY A 5 -5.15 -8.50 -14.57
N ILE A 6 -5.39 -7.28 -15.06
CA ILE A 6 -4.53 -6.57 -16.01
C ILE A 6 -3.48 -5.67 -15.36
N THR A 7 -3.46 -5.57 -14.02
CA THR A 7 -2.53 -4.68 -13.29
C THR A 7 -1.36 -5.45 -12.70
N GLY A 8 -0.15 -4.88 -12.77
CA GLY A 8 1.00 -5.36 -12.02
C GLY A 8 0.91 -5.01 -10.53
N GLY A 9 1.30 -5.93 -9.66
CA GLY A 9 1.43 -5.65 -8.24
C GLY A 9 2.82 -5.13 -7.89
N THR A 10 2.99 -4.64 -6.66
CA THR A 10 4.28 -4.12 -6.18
C THR A 10 5.41 -5.15 -6.29
N ALA A 11 5.13 -6.42 -5.98
CA ALA A 11 6.12 -7.49 -6.12
C ALA A 11 6.55 -7.68 -7.57
N ASP A 12 5.59 -7.68 -8.52
CA ASP A 12 5.88 -7.84 -9.95
C ASP A 12 6.70 -6.66 -10.50
N LYS A 13 6.47 -5.45 -9.98
CA LYS A 13 7.24 -4.26 -10.33
C LYS A 13 8.68 -4.38 -9.82
N LEU A 14 8.88 -4.77 -8.57
CA LEU A 14 10.21 -4.93 -7.98
C LEU A 14 11.02 -6.05 -8.65
N GLU A 15 10.39 -7.14 -9.05
CA GLU A 15 11.05 -8.23 -9.80
C GLU A 15 11.51 -7.82 -11.21
N SER A 16 11.06 -6.68 -11.73
CA SER A 16 11.62 -6.10 -12.96
C SER A 16 13.04 -5.54 -12.78
N ILE A 17 13.49 -5.38 -11.55
CA ILE A 17 14.87 -5.01 -11.21
C ILE A 17 15.72 -6.28 -11.25
N VAL A 18 16.73 -6.31 -12.09
CA VAL A 18 17.60 -7.48 -12.25
C VAL A 18 18.26 -7.85 -10.91
N GLY A 19 18.04 -9.09 -10.48
CA GLY A 19 18.57 -9.64 -9.23
C GLY A 19 17.78 -9.27 -7.97
N TYR A 20 16.66 -8.57 -8.09
CA TYR A 20 15.78 -8.32 -6.95
C TYR A 20 14.92 -9.55 -6.67
N ASP A 21 14.97 -10.03 -5.42
CA ASP A 21 14.17 -11.16 -4.95
C ASP A 21 13.20 -10.67 -3.86
N VAL A 22 11.91 -10.85 -4.12
CA VAL A 22 10.84 -10.48 -3.18
C VAL A 22 10.50 -11.60 -2.19
N ASP A 23 11.05 -12.79 -2.37
CA ASP A 23 10.70 -14.00 -1.61
C ASP A 23 11.88 -14.47 -0.75
N ILE A 24 12.44 -13.54 0.02
CA ILE A 24 13.58 -13.79 0.90
C ILE A 24 13.14 -14.30 2.29
N PRO A 25 13.99 -15.07 3.00
CA PRO A 25 13.73 -15.49 4.36
C PRO A 25 13.53 -14.31 5.31
N LEU A 26 12.62 -14.45 6.29
CA LEU A 26 12.30 -13.41 7.27
C LEU A 26 13.53 -12.88 8.01
N GLU A 27 14.46 -13.75 8.38
CA GLU A 27 15.71 -13.37 9.03
C GLU A 27 16.54 -12.39 8.17
N ARG A 28 16.64 -12.66 6.85
CA ARG A 28 17.32 -11.76 5.92
C ARG A 28 16.60 -10.41 5.81
N ALA A 29 15.26 -10.43 5.77
CA ALA A 29 14.46 -9.21 5.75
C ALA A 29 14.66 -8.36 7.01
N ILE A 30 14.68 -8.98 8.20
CA ILE A 30 14.96 -8.31 9.47
C ILE A 30 16.36 -7.69 9.48
N ASN A 31 17.37 -8.42 9.04
CA ASN A 31 18.73 -7.90 8.97
C ASN A 31 18.83 -6.73 7.99
N GLN A 32 18.19 -6.81 6.83
CA GLN A 32 18.14 -5.68 5.88
C GLN A 32 17.50 -4.44 6.50
N VAL A 33 16.39 -4.57 7.23
CA VAL A 33 15.78 -3.43 7.94
C VAL A 33 16.72 -2.83 8.98
N LYS A 34 17.50 -3.65 9.70
CA LYS A 34 18.50 -3.15 10.66
C LYS A 34 19.62 -2.39 9.96
N ASP A 35 20.03 -2.83 8.78
CA ASP A 35 21.18 -2.27 8.06
C ASP A 35 20.83 -0.98 7.31
N ILE A 36 19.66 -0.96 6.63
CA ILE A 36 19.28 0.15 5.73
C ILE A 36 17.91 0.79 6.03
N GLY A 37 17.23 0.35 7.09
CA GLY A 37 15.95 0.93 7.53
C GLY A 37 14.72 0.46 6.79
N VAL A 38 14.83 -0.28 5.69
CA VAL A 38 13.69 -0.69 4.85
C VAL A 38 13.89 -2.06 4.23
N CYS A 39 12.78 -2.80 4.08
CA CYS A 39 12.75 -4.01 3.27
C CYS A 39 11.39 -4.15 2.56
N LEU A 40 11.43 -4.36 1.26
CA LEU A 40 10.25 -4.58 0.43
C LEU A 40 10.23 -6.03 -0.04
N ILE A 41 9.35 -6.82 0.55
CA ILE A 41 9.20 -8.25 0.26
C ILE A 41 7.76 -8.63 -0.04
N SER A 42 7.57 -9.76 -0.67
CA SER A 42 6.26 -10.36 -0.85
C SER A 42 5.75 -10.94 0.48
N GLN A 43 4.44 -11.14 0.58
CA GLN A 43 3.86 -11.80 1.74
C GLN A 43 4.38 -13.23 1.87
N SER A 44 4.97 -13.56 3.02
CA SER A 44 5.36 -14.95 3.31
C SER A 44 4.15 -15.87 3.36
N LYS A 45 4.38 -17.16 3.14
CA LYS A 45 3.32 -18.19 3.18
C LYS A 45 2.71 -18.35 4.57
N ASP A 46 3.40 -17.86 5.59
CA ASP A 46 3.09 -18.06 7.01
C ASP A 46 2.33 -16.89 7.64
N ILE A 47 2.23 -15.75 6.94
CA ILE A 47 1.48 -14.58 7.43
C ILE A 47 0.01 -14.71 7.02
N ALA A 48 -0.88 -14.68 8.02
CA ALA A 48 -2.33 -14.70 7.85
C ALA A 48 -2.84 -15.89 7.01
N ILE A 49 -2.44 -17.10 7.36
CA ILE A 49 -2.80 -18.36 6.65
C ILE A 49 -4.33 -18.52 6.49
N ALA A 50 -5.09 -18.16 7.52
CA ALA A 50 -6.55 -18.22 7.48
C ALA A 50 -7.13 -17.25 6.43
N ASP A 51 -6.62 -16.02 6.37
CA ASP A 51 -7.04 -15.04 5.36
C ASP A 51 -6.76 -15.53 3.93
N LYS A 52 -5.60 -16.14 3.69
CA LYS A 52 -5.29 -16.72 2.38
C LYS A 52 -6.31 -17.75 1.93
N LYS A 53 -6.75 -18.63 2.83
CA LYS A 53 -7.77 -19.65 2.54
C LYS A 53 -9.14 -19.01 2.32
N MET A 54 -9.53 -18.05 3.16
CA MET A 54 -10.79 -17.34 3.02
C MET A 54 -10.84 -16.51 1.74
N TYR A 55 -9.73 -15.85 1.38
CA TYR A 55 -9.66 -15.07 0.15
C TYR A 55 -9.86 -15.93 -1.10
N ALA A 56 -9.26 -17.12 -1.14
CA ALA A 56 -9.48 -18.07 -2.23
C ALA A 56 -10.94 -18.53 -2.35
N LEU A 57 -11.65 -18.67 -1.22
CA LEU A 57 -13.08 -19.00 -1.22
C LEU A 57 -13.94 -17.84 -1.70
N ARG A 58 -13.57 -16.58 -1.43
CA ARG A 58 -14.30 -15.39 -1.87
C ARG A 58 -14.41 -15.29 -3.38
N ASP A 59 -13.37 -15.69 -4.10
CA ASP A 59 -13.36 -15.70 -5.55
C ASP A 59 -14.42 -16.68 -6.11
N THR A 60 -14.57 -17.85 -5.48
CA THR A 60 -15.53 -18.88 -5.87
C THR A 60 -16.96 -18.60 -5.41
N THR A 61 -17.15 -17.81 -4.36
CA THR A 61 -18.46 -17.50 -3.77
C THR A 61 -19.02 -16.13 -4.17
N ALA A 62 -18.35 -15.42 -5.08
CA ALA A 62 -18.71 -14.07 -5.54
C ALA A 62 -18.90 -13.05 -4.38
N THR A 63 -18.12 -13.19 -3.31
CA THR A 63 -18.13 -12.28 -2.15
C THR A 63 -16.91 -11.34 -2.08
N VAL A 64 -16.19 -11.19 -3.18
CA VAL A 64 -14.99 -10.35 -3.26
C VAL A 64 -15.28 -8.89 -2.93
N GLU A 65 -16.45 -8.38 -3.32
CA GLU A 65 -16.84 -6.98 -3.16
C GLU A 65 -17.38 -6.62 -1.76
N SER A 66 -17.49 -7.58 -0.85
CA SER A 66 -17.93 -7.30 0.52
C SER A 66 -16.92 -6.41 1.26
N ILE A 67 -17.33 -5.20 1.63
CA ILE A 67 -16.49 -4.21 2.33
C ILE A 67 -15.93 -4.78 3.63
N ASP A 68 -16.74 -5.50 4.39
CA ASP A 68 -16.34 -6.08 5.68
C ASP A 68 -15.28 -7.17 5.50
N LEU A 69 -15.40 -7.99 4.45
CA LEU A 69 -14.41 -9.01 4.12
C LEU A 69 -13.12 -8.39 3.53
N ILE A 70 -13.24 -7.30 2.78
CA ILE A 70 -12.07 -6.53 2.31
C ILE A 70 -11.32 -5.97 3.51
N ALA A 71 -12.01 -5.29 4.43
CA ALA A 71 -11.43 -4.72 5.64
C ALA A 71 -10.74 -5.78 6.50
N SER A 72 -11.41 -6.90 6.74
CA SER A 72 -10.87 -8.04 7.50
C SER A 72 -9.59 -8.59 6.86
N SER A 73 -9.60 -8.80 5.55
CA SER A 73 -8.42 -9.32 4.81
C SER A 73 -7.24 -8.34 4.85
N ILE A 74 -7.48 -7.04 4.74
CA ILE A 74 -6.43 -6.02 4.84
C ILE A 74 -5.85 -6.00 6.26
N MET A 75 -6.71 -5.90 7.26
CA MET A 75 -6.28 -5.69 8.64
C MET A 75 -5.64 -6.93 9.26
N SER A 76 -6.11 -8.14 8.95
CA SER A 76 -5.49 -9.39 9.43
C SER A 76 -4.00 -9.47 9.08
N LYS A 77 -3.62 -9.05 7.87
CA LYS A 77 -2.22 -9.03 7.42
C LYS A 77 -1.40 -7.98 8.15
N LYS A 78 -1.95 -6.79 8.35
CA LYS A 78 -1.28 -5.69 9.03
C LYS A 78 -1.09 -5.97 10.51
N ILE A 79 -2.08 -6.56 11.16
CA ILE A 79 -1.99 -6.99 12.56
C ILE A 79 -0.99 -8.14 12.71
N ALA A 80 -1.04 -9.14 11.83
CA ALA A 80 -0.14 -10.28 11.86
C ALA A 80 1.33 -9.90 11.57
N SER A 81 1.58 -8.80 10.85
CA SER A 81 2.95 -8.31 10.63
C SER A 81 3.55 -7.58 11.85
N GLY A 82 2.77 -7.37 12.91
CA GLY A 82 3.25 -6.71 14.13
C GLY A 82 3.43 -5.20 13.98
N ALA A 83 2.66 -4.55 13.12
CA ALA A 83 2.72 -3.10 12.95
C ALA A 83 2.23 -2.36 14.20
N ASP A 84 3.01 -1.42 14.72
CA ASP A 84 2.61 -0.57 15.85
C ASP A 84 1.61 0.51 15.45
N LYS A 85 1.74 0.99 14.22
CA LYS A 85 0.86 2.03 13.64
C LYS A 85 0.56 1.69 12.20
N ILE A 86 -0.66 2.00 11.76
CA ILE A 86 -1.12 1.68 10.41
C ILE A 86 -1.72 2.93 9.78
N LEU A 87 -1.16 3.32 8.63
CA LEU A 87 -1.76 4.29 7.73
C LEU A 87 -2.22 3.55 6.47
N LEU A 88 -3.49 3.68 6.13
CA LEU A 88 -4.07 3.06 4.94
C LEU A 88 -4.48 4.12 3.93
N ASP A 89 -4.09 3.92 2.70
CA ASP A 89 -4.64 4.63 1.55
C ASP A 89 -5.81 3.82 0.99
N VAL A 90 -7.01 4.42 1.02
CA VAL A 90 -8.24 3.85 0.49
C VAL A 90 -8.56 4.55 -0.83
N THR A 91 -8.26 3.89 -1.92
CA THR A 91 -8.46 4.45 -3.25
C THR A 91 -9.93 4.39 -3.68
N VAL A 92 -10.40 5.44 -4.33
CA VAL A 92 -11.76 5.56 -4.88
C VAL A 92 -11.74 6.04 -6.33
N GLY A 93 -12.57 5.47 -7.17
CA GLY A 93 -12.70 5.88 -8.56
C GLY A 93 -12.80 4.73 -9.56
N SER A 94 -12.73 5.06 -10.84
CA SER A 94 -12.90 4.07 -11.94
C SER A 94 -11.87 2.95 -11.91
N GLY A 95 -10.64 3.21 -11.46
CA GLY A 95 -9.57 2.23 -11.32
C GLY A 95 -9.57 1.46 -10.00
N ALA A 96 -10.32 1.91 -9.00
CA ALA A 96 -10.34 1.34 -7.66
C ALA A 96 -11.43 0.26 -7.47
N PHE A 97 -11.33 -0.52 -6.39
CA PHE A 97 -12.43 -1.38 -5.93
C PHE A 97 -13.61 -0.55 -5.43
N MET A 98 -13.35 0.51 -4.67
CA MET A 98 -14.38 1.44 -4.21
C MET A 98 -14.74 2.38 -5.34
N LYS A 99 -15.98 2.29 -5.83
CA LYS A 99 -16.46 3.11 -6.94
C LYS A 99 -17.05 4.44 -6.48
N THR A 100 -17.52 4.49 -5.24
CA THR A 100 -18.14 5.68 -4.65
C THR A 100 -17.35 6.16 -3.43
N LEU A 101 -17.40 7.47 -3.17
CA LEU A 101 -16.81 8.05 -1.97
C LEU A 101 -17.45 7.52 -0.69
N GLU A 102 -18.72 7.15 -0.74
CA GLU A 102 -19.46 6.58 0.38
C GLU A 102 -18.91 5.21 0.76
N ASP A 103 -18.70 4.32 -0.21
CA ASP A 103 -18.08 3.01 0.01
C ASP A 103 -16.65 3.14 0.53
N ALA A 104 -15.87 4.07 -0.02
CA ALA A 104 -14.51 4.35 0.45
C ALA A 104 -14.50 4.82 1.91
N LYS A 105 -15.42 5.72 2.29
CA LYS A 105 -15.58 6.17 3.68
C LYS A 105 -16.00 5.01 4.59
N LYS A 106 -16.91 4.15 4.15
CA LYS A 106 -17.33 2.96 4.89
C LYS A 106 -16.16 2.01 5.12
N LEU A 107 -15.37 1.71 4.08
CA LEU A 107 -14.16 0.90 4.21
C LEU A 107 -13.16 1.55 5.16
N ALA A 108 -12.86 2.83 4.98
CA ALA A 108 -11.92 3.58 5.83
C ALA A 108 -12.35 3.54 7.31
N SER A 109 -13.61 3.79 7.61
CA SER A 109 -14.12 3.73 8.98
C SER A 109 -14.06 2.31 9.57
N THR A 110 -14.33 1.29 8.76
CA THR A 110 -14.27 -0.11 9.18
C THR A 110 -12.85 -0.52 9.54
N VAL A 111 -11.85 -0.21 8.70
CA VAL A 111 -10.45 -0.56 8.99
C VAL A 111 -9.90 0.19 10.20
N VAL A 112 -10.27 1.46 10.39
CA VAL A 112 -9.89 2.24 11.57
C VAL A 112 -10.51 1.63 12.84
N ASN A 113 -11.76 1.21 12.80
CA ASN A 113 -12.43 0.56 13.94
C ASN A 113 -11.80 -0.80 14.27
N ILE A 114 -11.42 -1.60 13.27
CA ILE A 114 -10.70 -2.87 13.51
C ILE A 114 -9.36 -2.58 14.19
N GLY A 115 -8.60 -1.59 13.72
CA GLY A 115 -7.35 -1.19 14.35
C GLY A 115 -7.54 -0.77 15.80
N LYS A 116 -8.56 0.04 16.09
CA LYS A 116 -8.91 0.45 17.45
C LYS A 116 -9.22 -0.75 18.35
N LEU A 117 -9.98 -1.73 17.86
CA LEU A 117 -10.28 -2.96 18.60
C LEU A 117 -9.05 -3.82 18.85
N ALA A 118 -8.06 -3.74 17.94
CA ALA A 118 -6.77 -4.43 18.08
C ALA A 118 -5.73 -3.63 18.90
N ASN A 119 -6.08 -2.47 19.46
CA ASN A 119 -5.19 -1.53 20.14
C ASN A 119 -4.00 -1.05 19.28
N ILE A 120 -4.24 -0.87 17.98
CA ILE A 120 -3.26 -0.36 17.02
C ILE A 120 -3.73 1.00 16.53
N GLU A 121 -2.89 2.04 16.65
CA GLU A 121 -3.20 3.34 16.05
C GLU A 121 -3.34 3.19 14.54
N THR A 122 -4.57 3.39 14.05
CA THR A 122 -4.88 3.21 12.63
C THR A 122 -5.54 4.46 12.09
N ARG A 123 -5.00 4.96 10.98
CA ARG A 123 -5.58 6.08 10.21
C ARG A 123 -5.81 5.65 8.77
N ALA A 124 -6.74 6.31 8.13
CA ALA A 124 -7.01 6.10 6.70
C ALA A 124 -7.10 7.45 6.01
N ILE A 125 -6.52 7.54 4.82
CA ILE A 125 -6.71 8.62 3.86
C ILE A 125 -7.46 8.06 2.65
N ILE A 126 -8.20 8.92 1.97
CA ILE A 126 -8.93 8.55 0.75
C ILE A 126 -8.33 9.33 -0.40
N THR A 127 -7.88 8.60 -1.42
CA THR A 127 -7.28 9.18 -2.62
C THR A 127 -8.05 8.81 -3.88
N SER A 128 -7.94 9.63 -4.92
CA SER A 128 -8.57 9.34 -6.20
C SER A 128 -7.76 8.31 -6.98
N MET A 129 -8.45 7.34 -7.58
CA MET A 129 -7.93 6.39 -8.55
C MET A 129 -8.76 6.41 -9.85
N SER A 130 -9.26 7.57 -10.22
CA SER A 130 -9.97 7.76 -11.49
C SER A 130 -9.00 7.91 -12.66
N GLU A 131 -7.79 8.32 -12.37
CA GLU A 131 -6.67 8.46 -13.31
C GLU A 131 -5.42 7.80 -12.73
N PRO A 132 -4.49 7.30 -13.57
CA PRO A 132 -3.21 6.80 -13.10
C PRO A 132 -2.39 7.90 -12.44
N LEU A 133 -1.69 7.59 -11.35
CA LEU A 133 -0.66 8.46 -10.80
C LEU A 133 0.66 8.27 -11.58
N GLY A 134 1.36 9.39 -11.82
CA GLY A 134 2.55 9.36 -12.64
C GLY A 134 2.25 9.23 -14.13
N ARG A 135 3.28 8.99 -14.94
CA ARG A 135 3.20 8.97 -16.41
C ARG A 135 3.61 7.64 -17.01
N SER A 136 4.32 6.83 -16.25
CA SER A 136 4.82 5.54 -16.72
C SER A 136 3.80 4.44 -16.50
N VAL A 137 3.64 3.58 -17.49
CA VAL A 137 2.79 2.39 -17.44
C VAL A 137 3.63 1.17 -17.81
N GLY A 138 3.73 0.23 -16.90
CA GLY A 138 4.50 -1.01 -17.04
C GLY A 138 5.53 -1.16 -15.92
N ASN A 139 5.73 -2.41 -15.46
CA ASN A 139 6.49 -2.71 -14.24
C ASN A 139 7.86 -2.02 -14.18
N ALA A 140 8.71 -2.21 -15.18
CA ALA A 140 10.05 -1.61 -15.21
C ALA A 140 10.03 -0.09 -15.44
N LEU A 141 9.06 0.43 -16.18
CA LEU A 141 8.93 1.87 -16.44
C LEU A 141 8.49 2.62 -15.18
N GLU A 142 7.53 2.07 -14.46
CA GLU A 142 7.09 2.65 -13.19
C GLU A 142 8.20 2.62 -12.13
N VAL A 143 9.01 1.56 -12.07
CA VAL A 143 10.18 1.50 -11.18
C VAL A 143 11.20 2.58 -11.55
N LYS A 144 11.47 2.80 -12.84
CA LYS A 144 12.36 3.88 -13.29
C LYS A 144 11.83 5.26 -12.91
N GLU A 145 10.53 5.48 -13.05
CA GLU A 145 9.88 6.73 -12.64
C GLU A 145 10.03 6.96 -11.12
N VAL A 146 9.77 5.94 -10.31
CA VAL A 146 9.96 6.01 -8.85
C VAL A 146 11.41 6.31 -8.48
N ILE A 147 12.38 5.66 -9.10
CA ILE A 147 13.81 5.93 -8.85
C ILE A 147 14.15 7.38 -9.22
N SER A 148 13.70 7.85 -10.38
CA SER A 148 13.91 9.23 -10.81
C SER A 148 13.27 10.22 -9.83
N PHE A 149 12.05 9.94 -9.36
CA PHE A 149 11.36 10.73 -8.36
C PHE A 149 12.14 10.82 -7.04
N LEU A 150 12.66 9.70 -6.54
CA LEU A 150 13.38 9.64 -5.26
C LEU A 150 14.78 10.25 -5.32
N LEU A 151 15.42 10.25 -6.49
CA LEU A 151 16.79 10.80 -6.68
C LEU A 151 16.77 12.27 -7.11
N SER A 152 15.61 12.84 -7.38
CA SER A 152 15.53 14.22 -7.85
C SER A 152 15.60 15.20 -6.70
N ASP A 153 16.62 16.04 -6.70
CA ASP A 153 16.73 17.25 -5.86
C ASP A 153 16.11 18.48 -6.55
N ASP A 154 15.61 18.33 -7.79
CA ASP A 154 15.21 19.44 -8.63
C ASP A 154 13.68 19.61 -8.64
N GLU A 155 13.21 20.73 -8.12
CA GLU A 155 11.80 21.10 -8.16
C GLU A 155 11.25 21.17 -9.60
N THR A 156 12.10 21.38 -10.59
CA THR A 156 11.72 21.45 -12.01
C THR A 156 11.41 20.10 -12.64
N LEU A 157 11.99 19.00 -12.13
CA LEU A 157 11.63 17.63 -12.52
C LEU A 157 10.22 17.23 -12.05
N PHE A 158 9.68 17.95 -11.06
CA PHE A 158 8.28 17.87 -10.66
C PHE A 158 7.42 18.79 -11.52
N SER A 159 7.61 18.73 -12.85
CA SER A 159 6.73 19.40 -13.80
C SER A 159 5.27 19.08 -13.46
N ASP A 160 4.33 19.88 -13.94
CA ASP A 160 2.88 19.67 -13.77
C ASP A 160 2.43 18.24 -14.05
N SER A 161 3.26 17.47 -14.75
CA SER A 161 3.01 16.08 -15.09
C SER A 161 3.08 15.06 -13.93
N LEU A 162 3.82 15.34 -12.85
CA LEU A 162 3.93 14.48 -11.66
C LEU A 162 3.36 15.11 -10.40
N LYS A 163 2.64 16.23 -10.54
CA LYS A 163 2.08 16.97 -9.40
C LYS A 163 1.20 16.09 -8.53
N ASP A 164 0.32 15.30 -9.13
CA ASP A 164 -0.62 14.44 -8.40
C ASP A 164 0.11 13.35 -7.63
N LEU A 165 1.10 12.72 -8.25
CA LEU A 165 1.94 11.71 -7.58
C LEU A 165 2.68 12.32 -6.39
N ARG A 166 3.28 13.50 -6.58
CA ARG A 166 3.99 14.22 -5.53
C ARG A 166 3.08 14.55 -4.36
N GLU A 167 1.89 15.07 -4.63
CA GLU A 167 0.91 15.44 -3.61
C GLU A 167 0.52 14.23 -2.76
N VAL A 168 0.18 13.11 -3.38
CA VAL A 168 -0.17 11.87 -2.67
C VAL A 168 1.01 11.33 -1.86
N VAL A 169 2.21 11.27 -2.43
CA VAL A 169 3.39 10.76 -1.73
C VAL A 169 3.74 11.64 -0.53
N PHE A 170 3.73 12.96 -0.69
CA PHE A 170 4.05 13.89 0.41
C PHE A 170 3.00 13.83 1.51
N MET A 171 1.72 13.78 1.15
CA MET A 171 0.63 13.66 2.10
C MET A 171 0.77 12.38 2.95
N ILE A 172 0.97 11.22 2.30
CA ILE A 172 1.16 9.94 2.99
C ILE A 172 2.38 10.00 3.89
N SER A 173 3.52 10.50 3.39
CA SER A 173 4.77 10.59 4.13
C SER A 173 4.64 11.50 5.35
N ALA A 174 4.00 12.67 5.22
CA ALA A 174 3.75 13.60 6.32
C ALA A 174 2.91 12.95 7.42
N TYR A 175 1.83 12.24 7.05
CA TYR A 175 1.03 11.48 8.01
C TYR A 175 1.82 10.37 8.70
N MET A 176 2.67 9.65 7.98
CA MET A 176 3.53 8.60 8.56
C MET A 176 4.52 9.20 9.57
N ILE A 177 5.19 10.30 9.22
CA ILE A 177 6.13 11.02 10.10
C ILE A 177 5.42 11.50 11.37
N LYS A 178 4.25 12.14 11.22
CA LYS A 178 3.44 12.58 12.35
C LYS A 178 3.00 11.41 13.23
N MET A 179 2.53 10.33 12.65
CA MET A 179 2.16 9.12 13.41
C MET A 179 3.37 8.51 14.12
N ALA A 180 4.57 8.60 13.56
CA ALA A 180 5.80 8.15 14.19
C ALA A 180 6.23 9.04 15.39
N GLY A 181 5.65 10.23 15.53
CA GLY A 181 6.04 11.21 16.56
C GLY A 181 7.32 11.97 16.21
N CYS A 182 7.68 12.02 14.92
CA CYS A 182 8.89 12.68 14.43
C CYS A 182 8.62 14.08 13.85
N GLY A 183 7.39 14.59 13.92
CA GLY A 183 6.99 15.92 13.47
C GLY A 183 5.59 16.27 13.96
N ASP A 184 5.36 17.55 14.24
CA ASP A 184 4.09 18.02 14.83
C ASP A 184 3.11 18.59 13.79
N ASP A 185 3.59 19.17 12.69
CA ASP A 185 2.77 19.82 11.68
C ASP A 185 2.85 19.11 10.32
N ILE A 186 1.70 19.07 9.64
CA ILE A 186 1.54 18.60 8.27
C ILE A 186 1.20 19.86 7.44
N GLU A 187 2.18 20.69 7.16
CA GLU A 187 2.06 21.80 6.20
C GLU A 187 2.76 21.47 4.89
#